data_e8dfd7f85e157c14e9bf2c0231956d47
#
_entry.id   e8dfd7f85e157c14e9bf2c0231956d47
#
_cell.length_a   1.000
_cell.length_b   1.000
_cell.length_c   1.000
_cell.angle_alpha   90.00
_cell.angle_beta   90.00
_cell.angle_gamma   90.00
#
_symmetry.space_group_name_H-M   'P 1'
#
loop_
_entity.id
_entity.type
_entity.pdbx_description
1 polymer ?
#
loop_
_entity_poly.entity_id
_entity_poly.type
_entity_poly.pdbx_seq_one_letter_code
_entity_poly.pdbx_strand_id
1 'polypeptide(L)'
;VIEAGHQLTYGALNPHEVLRIRGADAVYNYLIQEVLRVYRQQGVDINDKHIEIIVRQMMRKVRLEDAGDTKLLDGSMVDVLELDDANEEIDRRNAAGERQENGEPLRHAVGTQLLMGITKASLATDSFLSAASFQETTKVLTEAAIKGKADHLVGLKENVIIGKLIPAGTGLTAYHTFAEELVPGPAPVEAAPEPIPAEL
;
A
#
# COMPACT_ATOMS: atom_id res chain seq x y z
N VAL A 1 20.92 -0.95 -35.79
CA VAL A 1 20.50 -2.06 -34.91
C VAL A 1 19.29 -1.52 -34.12
N ILE A 2 18.20 -2.28 -34.08
CA ILE A 2 16.97 -1.93 -33.38
C ILE A 2 16.82 -2.95 -32.24
N GLU A 3 16.57 -2.45 -31.03
CA GLU A 3 16.34 -3.28 -29.86
C GLU A 3 14.82 -3.47 -29.63
N ALA A 4 14.47 -4.48 -28.83
CA ALA A 4 13.07 -4.71 -28.45
C ALA A 4 12.50 -3.49 -27.74
N GLY A 5 11.30 -3.04 -28.15
CA GLY A 5 10.67 -1.85 -27.59
C GLY A 5 11.16 -0.52 -28.16
N HIS A 6 12.01 -0.54 -29.19
CA HIS A 6 12.43 0.69 -29.87
C HIS A 6 11.25 1.31 -30.64
N GLN A 7 11.03 2.61 -30.46
CA GLN A 7 9.95 3.34 -31.13
C GLN A 7 10.28 3.51 -32.62
N LEU A 8 9.43 3.00 -33.49
CA LEU A 8 9.60 3.07 -34.94
C LEU A 8 8.89 4.27 -35.57
N THR A 9 7.82 4.77 -34.92
CA THR A 9 7.00 5.87 -35.43
C THR A 9 6.87 6.95 -34.37
N TYR A 10 6.66 8.20 -34.81
CA TYR A 10 6.37 9.29 -33.89
C TYR A 10 4.99 9.12 -33.26
N GLY A 11 4.86 9.46 -31.99
CA GLY A 11 3.60 9.42 -31.25
C GLY A 11 3.77 8.96 -29.81
N ALA A 12 2.67 8.93 -29.05
CA ALA A 12 2.67 8.40 -27.69
C ALA A 12 2.75 6.86 -27.70
N LEU A 13 3.59 6.32 -26.86
CA LEU A 13 3.68 4.87 -26.64
C LEU A 13 2.57 4.41 -25.68
N ASN A 14 2.13 3.17 -25.84
CA ASN A 14 1.25 2.54 -24.86
C ASN A 14 2.07 2.15 -23.62
N PRO A 15 1.81 2.74 -22.43
CA PRO A 15 2.59 2.46 -21.23
C PRO A 15 2.55 0.99 -20.80
N HIS A 16 1.44 0.28 -21.07
CA HIS A 16 1.32 -1.15 -20.77
C HIS A 16 2.25 -2.01 -21.62
N GLU A 17 2.46 -1.64 -22.89
CA GLU A 17 3.40 -2.33 -23.76
C GLU A 17 4.84 -2.03 -23.37
N VAL A 18 5.12 -0.78 -22.97
CA VAL A 18 6.44 -0.40 -22.44
C VAL A 18 6.76 -1.22 -21.19
N LEU A 19 5.78 -1.39 -20.27
CA LEU A 19 5.94 -2.23 -19.08
C LEU A 19 6.30 -3.67 -19.45
N ARG A 20 5.55 -4.25 -20.38
CA ARG A 20 5.73 -5.66 -20.78
C ARG A 20 7.08 -5.91 -21.48
N ILE A 21 7.57 -4.96 -22.28
CA ILE A 21 8.75 -5.16 -23.13
C ILE A 21 10.03 -4.65 -22.45
N ARG A 22 9.97 -3.46 -21.83
CA ARG A 22 11.14 -2.76 -21.29
C ARG A 22 11.23 -2.74 -19.77
N GLY A 23 10.18 -3.23 -19.09
CA GLY A 23 10.12 -3.30 -17.63
C GLY A 23 9.67 -2.01 -16.94
N ALA A 24 9.64 -2.07 -15.61
CA ALA A 24 9.08 -1.04 -14.73
C ALA A 24 9.82 0.30 -14.85
N ASP A 25 11.15 0.29 -14.80
CA ASP A 25 11.97 1.52 -14.83
C ASP A 25 11.76 2.33 -16.10
N ALA A 26 11.58 1.66 -17.23
CA ALA A 26 11.29 2.34 -18.50
C ALA A 26 9.93 3.04 -18.49
N VAL A 27 8.92 2.44 -17.84
CA VAL A 27 7.59 3.06 -17.68
C VAL A 27 7.66 4.26 -16.74
N TYR A 28 8.37 4.16 -15.61
CA TYR A 28 8.59 5.28 -14.71
C TYR A 28 9.16 6.48 -15.46
N ASN A 29 10.28 6.28 -16.14
CA ASN A 29 10.93 7.34 -16.90
C ASN A 29 10.04 7.90 -18.00
N TYR A 30 9.36 7.04 -18.74
CA TYR A 30 8.47 7.46 -19.83
C TYR A 30 7.32 8.34 -19.32
N LEU A 31 6.59 7.89 -18.29
CA LEU A 31 5.46 8.64 -17.73
C LEU A 31 5.88 9.97 -17.14
N ILE A 32 6.99 10.00 -16.38
CA ILE A 32 7.51 11.23 -15.79
C ILE A 32 7.87 12.23 -16.89
N GLN A 33 8.63 11.81 -17.89
CA GLN A 33 9.06 12.67 -18.99
C GLN A 33 7.88 13.23 -19.80
N GLU A 34 6.89 12.40 -20.13
CA GLU A 34 5.72 12.84 -20.90
C GLU A 34 4.86 13.85 -20.14
N VAL A 35 4.61 13.60 -18.83
CA VAL A 35 3.84 14.53 -18.00
C VAL A 35 4.58 15.86 -17.84
N LEU A 36 5.87 15.82 -17.50
CA LEU A 36 6.67 17.03 -17.34
C LEU A 36 6.82 17.80 -18.65
N ARG A 37 6.89 17.10 -19.79
CA ARG A 37 6.92 17.74 -21.12
C ARG A 37 5.68 18.61 -21.34
N VAL A 38 4.49 18.11 -21.00
CA VAL A 38 3.24 18.86 -21.13
C VAL A 38 3.23 20.09 -20.22
N TYR A 39 3.66 19.96 -18.96
CA TYR A 39 3.74 21.10 -18.04
C TYR A 39 4.73 22.16 -18.50
N ARG A 40 5.92 21.74 -18.95
CA ARG A 40 6.93 22.66 -19.49
C ARG A 40 6.47 23.40 -20.74
N GLN A 41 5.69 22.77 -21.62
CA GLN A 41 5.08 23.40 -22.78
C GLN A 41 4.12 24.53 -22.40
N GLN A 42 3.50 24.43 -21.21
CA GLN A 42 2.62 25.47 -20.66
C GLN A 42 3.35 26.48 -19.77
N GLY A 43 4.68 26.43 -19.72
CA GLY A 43 5.50 27.36 -18.94
C GLY A 43 5.49 27.07 -17.44
N VAL A 44 5.02 25.90 -17.01
CA VAL A 44 5.01 25.48 -15.60
C VAL A 44 6.18 24.54 -15.35
N ASP A 45 7.04 24.93 -14.41
CA ASP A 45 8.14 24.07 -13.95
C ASP A 45 7.76 23.37 -12.66
N ILE A 46 7.78 22.03 -12.68
CA ILE A 46 7.42 21.16 -11.56
C ILE A 46 8.58 20.22 -11.31
N ASN A 47 8.93 20.02 -10.04
CA ASN A 47 9.94 19.04 -9.65
C ASN A 47 9.43 17.61 -9.89
N ASP A 48 10.29 16.78 -10.47
CA ASP A 48 10.01 15.41 -10.91
C ASP A 48 9.44 14.54 -9.78
N LYS A 49 9.88 14.75 -8.52
CA LYS A 49 9.45 13.97 -7.34
C LYS A 49 7.93 13.92 -7.15
N HIS A 50 7.21 14.98 -7.52
CA HIS A 50 5.75 15.02 -7.37
C HIS A 50 5.06 14.04 -8.32
N ILE A 51 5.61 13.88 -9.53
CA ILE A 51 5.10 12.93 -10.52
C ILE A 51 5.58 11.52 -10.18
N GLU A 52 6.81 11.36 -9.72
CA GLU A 52 7.37 10.06 -9.29
C GLU A 52 6.51 9.39 -8.22
N ILE A 53 6.07 10.14 -7.21
CA ILE A 53 5.19 9.63 -6.15
C ILE A 53 3.89 9.07 -6.72
N ILE A 54 3.28 9.80 -7.68
CA ILE A 54 2.03 9.38 -8.31
C ILE A 54 2.24 8.12 -9.14
N VAL A 55 3.27 8.09 -9.98
CA VAL A 55 3.59 6.93 -10.83
C VAL A 55 3.91 5.70 -9.98
N ARG A 56 4.63 5.87 -8.86
CA ARG A 56 4.88 4.79 -7.91
C ARG A 56 3.59 4.16 -7.38
N GLN A 57 2.60 4.98 -7.01
CA GLN A 57 1.31 4.47 -6.56
C GLN A 57 0.52 3.75 -7.67
N MET A 58 0.66 4.17 -8.93
CA MET A 58 0.05 3.50 -10.08
C MET A 58 0.63 2.10 -10.33
N MET A 59 1.87 1.85 -9.92
CA MET A 59 2.59 0.59 -10.13
C MET A 59 2.77 -0.24 -8.85
N ARG A 60 2.04 0.07 -7.80
CA ARG A 60 2.18 -0.57 -6.49
C ARG A 60 1.63 -2.00 -6.44
N LYS A 61 0.73 -2.37 -7.35
CA LYS A 61 0.04 -3.67 -7.30
C LYS A 61 0.61 -4.66 -8.33
N VAL A 62 0.62 -5.92 -7.92
CA VAL A 62 1.04 -7.08 -8.71
C VAL A 62 -0.14 -8.03 -8.82
N ARG A 63 -0.30 -8.66 -9.97
CA ARG A 63 -1.23 -9.78 -10.14
C ARG A 63 -0.45 -11.08 -9.97
N LEU A 64 -0.87 -11.90 -9.03
CA LEU A 64 -0.30 -13.22 -8.84
C LEU A 64 -0.65 -14.14 -10.02
N GLU A 65 0.35 -14.81 -10.54
CA GLU A 65 0.21 -15.86 -11.56
C GLU A 65 0.26 -17.24 -10.91
N ASP A 66 1.18 -17.44 -9.97
CA ASP A 66 1.34 -18.65 -9.16
C ASP A 66 1.63 -18.22 -7.71
N ALA A 67 0.79 -18.62 -6.79
CA ALA A 67 0.98 -18.33 -5.37
C ALA A 67 2.06 -19.21 -4.71
N GLY A 68 2.53 -20.26 -5.39
CA GLY A 68 3.51 -21.21 -4.82
C GLY A 68 3.02 -21.80 -3.49
N ASP A 69 3.91 -21.83 -2.50
CA ASP A 69 3.61 -22.36 -1.16
C ASP A 69 3.29 -21.21 -0.16
N THR A 70 2.95 -20.03 -0.67
CA THR A 70 2.52 -18.89 0.14
C THR A 70 1.03 -19.01 0.52
N LYS A 71 0.57 -18.14 1.43
CA LYS A 71 -0.85 -18.06 1.82
C LYS A 71 -1.69 -17.19 0.87
N LEU A 72 -1.09 -16.67 -0.19
CA LEU A 72 -1.74 -15.81 -1.16
C LEU A 72 -2.62 -16.63 -2.10
N LEU A 73 -3.58 -15.98 -2.76
CA LEU A 73 -4.49 -16.63 -3.71
C LEU A 73 -4.07 -16.34 -5.15
N ASP A 74 -4.06 -17.38 -5.99
CA ASP A 74 -3.80 -17.25 -7.41
C ASP A 74 -4.76 -16.26 -8.08
N GLY A 75 -4.23 -15.44 -8.99
CA GLY A 75 -4.99 -14.44 -9.71
C GLY A 75 -5.41 -13.20 -8.89
N SER A 76 -5.13 -13.15 -7.60
CA SER A 76 -5.40 -11.97 -6.77
C SER A 76 -4.46 -10.80 -7.09
N MET A 77 -4.92 -9.59 -6.76
CA MET A 77 -4.09 -8.38 -6.78
C MET A 77 -3.57 -8.12 -5.38
N VAL A 78 -2.26 -8.17 -5.22
CA VAL A 78 -1.57 -7.91 -3.96
C VAL A 78 -0.63 -6.72 -4.10
N ASP A 79 -0.18 -6.19 -2.99
CA ASP A 79 0.86 -5.16 -2.96
C ASP A 79 2.23 -5.79 -3.26
N VAL A 80 3.12 -5.03 -3.91
CA VAL A 80 4.51 -5.47 -4.14
C VAL A 80 5.19 -5.84 -2.83
N LEU A 81 5.02 -5.02 -1.78
CA LEU A 81 5.62 -5.28 -0.47
C LEU A 81 5.04 -6.53 0.20
N GLU A 82 3.73 -6.77 0.07
CA GLU A 82 3.09 -7.97 0.60
C GLU A 82 3.59 -9.25 -0.10
N LEU A 83 3.87 -9.16 -1.41
CA LEU A 83 4.48 -10.25 -2.17
C LEU A 83 5.92 -10.51 -1.70
N ASP A 84 6.70 -9.44 -1.51
CA ASP A 84 8.09 -9.55 -1.04
C ASP A 84 8.14 -10.14 0.37
N ASP A 85 7.29 -9.66 1.31
CA ASP A 85 7.19 -10.19 2.67
C ASP A 85 6.80 -11.68 2.68
N ALA A 86 5.86 -12.07 1.81
CA ALA A 86 5.44 -13.47 1.68
C ALA A 86 6.59 -14.35 1.14
N ASN A 87 7.36 -13.86 0.19
CA ASN A 87 8.52 -14.58 -0.36
C ASN A 87 9.68 -14.65 0.67
N GLU A 88 9.92 -13.59 1.44
CA GLU A 88 10.89 -13.64 2.55
C GLU A 88 10.50 -14.65 3.63
N GLU A 89 9.19 -14.80 3.90
CA GLU A 89 8.72 -15.82 4.83
C GLU A 89 9.01 -17.25 4.31
N ILE A 90 8.83 -17.49 3.00
CA ILE A 90 9.21 -18.75 2.36
C ILE A 90 10.72 -18.99 2.47
N ASP A 91 11.54 -17.96 2.27
CA ASP A 91 13.00 -18.08 2.42
C ASP A 91 13.40 -18.45 3.84
N ARG A 92 12.77 -17.83 4.86
CA ARG A 92 13.01 -18.17 6.27
C ARG A 92 12.62 -19.62 6.57
N ARG A 93 11.48 -20.09 6.06
CA ARG A 93 11.02 -21.48 6.23
C ARG A 93 11.95 -22.46 5.52
N ASN A 94 12.41 -22.17 4.31
CA ASN A 94 13.40 -22.93 3.57
C ASN A 94 14.74 -23.01 4.34
N ALA A 95 15.18 -21.90 4.94
CA ALA A 95 16.39 -21.85 5.76
C ALA A 95 16.24 -22.64 7.08
N ALA A 96 15.03 -22.71 7.64
CA ALA A 96 14.71 -23.54 8.80
C ALA A 96 14.64 -25.04 8.46
N GLY A 97 14.75 -25.41 7.18
CA GLY A 97 14.75 -26.80 6.73
C GLY A 97 13.36 -27.37 6.41
N GLU A 98 12.32 -26.52 6.38
CA GLU A 98 11.02 -26.94 5.90
C GLU A 98 11.09 -27.28 4.40
N ARG A 99 10.37 -28.32 4.01
CA ARG A 99 10.33 -28.81 2.63
C ARG A 99 8.89 -29.20 2.29
N GLN A 100 8.58 -29.19 0.98
CA GLN A 100 7.36 -29.77 0.47
C GLN A 100 7.31 -31.28 0.78
N GLU A 101 6.13 -31.88 0.66
CA GLU A 101 5.95 -33.36 0.82
C GLU A 101 6.87 -34.17 -0.09
N ASN A 102 7.26 -33.60 -1.24
CA ASN A 102 8.18 -34.21 -2.20
C ASN A 102 9.68 -34.04 -1.83
N GLY A 103 10.00 -33.35 -0.73
CA GLY A 103 11.36 -33.04 -0.30
C GLY A 103 12.02 -31.86 -1.02
N GLU A 104 11.31 -31.21 -1.94
CA GLU A 104 11.77 -30.00 -2.64
C GLU A 104 11.64 -28.76 -1.77
N PRO A 105 12.41 -27.69 -2.01
CA PRO A 105 12.26 -26.43 -1.30
C PRO A 105 10.88 -25.81 -1.61
N LEU A 106 10.34 -25.07 -0.65
CA LEU A 106 9.11 -24.31 -0.83
C LEU A 106 9.29 -23.28 -1.96
N ARG A 107 8.25 -23.17 -2.80
CA ARG A 107 8.26 -22.29 -3.97
C ARG A 107 7.77 -20.89 -3.61
N HIS A 108 8.43 -19.90 -4.16
CA HIS A 108 8.01 -18.51 -4.09
C HIS A 108 6.73 -18.24 -4.89
N ALA A 109 6.00 -17.22 -4.47
CA ALA A 109 4.94 -16.65 -5.29
C ALA A 109 5.52 -15.83 -6.43
N VAL A 110 4.94 -15.98 -7.62
CA VAL A 110 5.32 -15.26 -8.83
C VAL A 110 4.16 -14.39 -9.30
N GLY A 111 4.44 -13.14 -9.63
CA GLY A 111 3.42 -12.22 -10.10
C GLY A 111 3.94 -11.25 -11.16
N THR A 112 3.02 -10.75 -11.96
CA THR A 112 3.29 -9.73 -12.99
C THR A 112 2.86 -8.36 -12.48
N GLN A 113 3.76 -7.40 -12.53
CA GLN A 113 3.49 -6.02 -12.11
C GLN A 113 2.43 -5.37 -12.99
N LEU A 114 1.48 -4.69 -12.35
CA LEU A 114 0.38 -4.01 -13.01
C LEU A 114 0.60 -2.50 -13.04
N LEU A 115 0.29 -1.88 -14.17
CA LEU A 115 0.13 -0.44 -14.27
C LEU A 115 -1.35 -0.11 -14.20
N MET A 116 -1.76 0.66 -13.20
CA MET A 116 -3.14 1.11 -13.02
C MET A 116 -3.27 2.59 -13.36
N GLY A 117 -4.42 2.99 -13.92
CA GLY A 117 -4.76 4.41 -14.03
C GLY A 117 -4.90 5.05 -12.64
N ILE A 118 -4.74 6.38 -12.55
CA ILE A 118 -4.76 7.15 -11.30
C ILE A 118 -6.01 6.87 -10.46
N THR A 119 -7.20 6.89 -11.06
CA THR A 119 -8.47 6.63 -10.36
C THR A 119 -8.50 5.22 -9.77
N LYS A 120 -8.11 4.20 -10.55
CA LYS A 120 -8.10 2.81 -10.10
C LYS A 120 -7.07 2.59 -8.99
N ALA A 121 -5.90 3.21 -9.11
CA ALA A 121 -4.87 3.16 -8.08
C ALA A 121 -5.35 3.80 -6.76
N SER A 122 -6.08 4.91 -6.84
CA SER A 122 -6.64 5.60 -5.67
C SER A 122 -7.75 4.81 -4.97
N LEU A 123 -8.49 3.96 -5.70
CA LEU A 123 -9.52 3.08 -5.13
C LEU A 123 -8.95 1.74 -4.62
N ALA A 124 -7.79 1.32 -5.13
CA ALA A 124 -7.11 0.09 -4.75
C ALA A 124 -6.21 0.24 -3.50
N THR A 125 -6.51 1.21 -2.64
CA THR A 125 -5.82 1.43 -1.36
C THR A 125 -6.29 0.43 -0.31
N ASP A 126 -5.44 0.18 0.70
CA ASP A 126 -5.75 -0.76 1.77
C ASP A 126 -6.82 -0.20 2.72
N SER A 127 -6.86 1.13 2.90
CA SER A 127 -7.89 1.83 3.67
C SER A 127 -9.19 1.97 2.87
N PHE A 128 -10.25 1.29 3.30
CA PHE A 128 -11.57 1.42 2.68
C PHE A 128 -12.21 2.78 3.00
N LEU A 129 -11.91 3.41 4.14
CA LEU A 129 -12.39 4.74 4.49
C LEU A 129 -11.84 5.79 3.52
N SER A 130 -10.55 5.72 3.22
CA SER A 130 -9.90 6.60 2.25
C SER A 130 -10.51 6.43 0.84
N ALA A 131 -10.69 5.19 0.40
CA ALA A 131 -11.29 4.89 -0.90
C ALA A 131 -12.75 5.37 -0.99
N ALA A 132 -13.57 5.11 0.03
CA ALA A 132 -14.97 5.53 0.11
C ALA A 132 -15.16 7.04 0.08
N SER A 133 -14.22 7.80 0.65
CA SER A 133 -14.28 9.26 0.62
C SER A 133 -13.90 9.87 -0.72
N PHE A 134 -13.32 9.09 -1.64
CA PHE A 134 -12.92 9.55 -2.96
C PHE A 134 -14.02 9.37 -4.02
N GLN A 135 -14.41 8.13 -4.29
CA GLN A 135 -15.44 7.78 -5.27
C GLN A 135 -16.08 6.43 -4.91
N GLU A 136 -17.22 6.13 -5.54
CA GLU A 136 -17.93 4.85 -5.40
C GLU A 136 -18.21 4.44 -3.95
N THR A 137 -18.57 5.40 -3.10
CA THR A 137 -18.74 5.24 -1.64
C THR A 137 -19.56 3.99 -1.28
N THR A 138 -20.74 3.83 -1.89
CA THR A 138 -21.65 2.70 -1.59
C THR A 138 -21.00 1.35 -1.93
N LYS A 139 -20.36 1.25 -3.09
CA LYS A 139 -19.70 0.02 -3.56
C LYS A 139 -18.54 -0.36 -2.64
N VAL A 140 -17.68 0.61 -2.31
CA VAL A 140 -16.51 0.38 -1.44
C VAL A 140 -16.94 -0.05 -0.05
N LEU A 141 -17.93 0.62 0.56
CA LEU A 141 -18.42 0.27 1.88
C LEU A 141 -19.11 -1.09 1.89
N THR A 142 -19.92 -1.39 0.87
CA THR A 142 -20.55 -2.71 0.74
C THR A 142 -19.52 -3.83 0.61
N GLU A 143 -18.51 -3.64 -0.22
CA GLU A 143 -17.42 -4.62 -0.39
C GLU A 143 -16.62 -4.80 0.90
N ALA A 144 -16.32 -3.72 1.60
CA ALA A 144 -15.62 -3.77 2.89
C ALA A 144 -16.44 -4.52 3.95
N ALA A 145 -17.76 -4.27 4.00
CA ALA A 145 -18.66 -4.97 4.92
C ALA A 145 -18.77 -6.48 4.63
N ILE A 146 -18.91 -6.85 3.34
CA ILE A 146 -18.98 -8.26 2.94
C ILE A 146 -17.67 -9.01 3.27
N LYS A 147 -16.53 -8.36 3.03
CA LYS A 147 -15.20 -8.94 3.29
C LYS A 147 -14.76 -8.85 4.76
N GLY A 148 -15.52 -8.16 5.61
CA GLY A 148 -15.13 -7.93 7.01
C GLY A 148 -13.81 -7.18 7.16
N LYS A 149 -13.52 -6.22 6.25
CA LYS A 149 -12.26 -5.48 6.27
C LYS A 149 -12.14 -4.61 7.51
N ALA A 150 -10.97 -4.62 8.14
CA ALA A 150 -10.59 -3.68 9.19
C ALA A 150 -9.68 -2.58 8.59
N ASP A 151 -9.92 -1.32 8.97
CA ASP A 151 -9.06 -0.20 8.61
C ASP A 151 -8.10 0.10 9.76
N HIS A 152 -6.82 0.00 9.50
CA HIS A 152 -5.79 0.19 10.54
C HIS A 152 -5.46 1.67 10.81
N LEU A 153 -6.12 2.61 10.12
CA LEU A 153 -5.96 4.06 10.32
C LEU A 153 -4.51 4.56 10.20
N VAL A 154 -3.76 3.98 9.29
CA VAL A 154 -2.34 4.30 9.08
C VAL A 154 -2.14 5.62 8.34
N GLY A 155 -3.06 5.97 7.43
CA GLY A 155 -2.97 7.18 6.62
C GLY A 155 -3.51 8.43 7.32
N LEU A 156 -3.34 9.57 6.65
CA LEU A 156 -3.82 10.85 7.18
C LEU A 156 -5.34 11.00 7.03
N LYS A 157 -5.87 10.61 5.89
CA LYS A 157 -7.25 10.87 5.47
C LYS A 157 -8.28 10.15 6.34
N GLU A 158 -8.07 8.89 6.64
CA GLU A 158 -8.92 8.06 7.50
C GLU A 158 -8.97 8.59 8.93
N ASN A 159 -7.85 9.05 9.48
CA ASN A 159 -7.80 9.66 10.80
C ASN A 159 -8.57 10.99 10.84
N VAL A 160 -8.43 11.82 9.81
CA VAL A 160 -9.19 13.07 9.69
C VAL A 160 -10.69 12.82 9.61
N ILE A 161 -11.13 11.82 8.84
CA ILE A 161 -12.55 11.46 8.71
C ILE A 161 -13.16 11.05 10.06
N ILE A 162 -12.43 10.27 10.85
CA ILE A 162 -12.89 9.80 12.16
C ILE A 162 -12.74 10.89 13.24
N GLY A 163 -11.96 11.95 12.99
CA GLY A 163 -11.70 13.01 13.96
C GLY A 163 -10.60 12.68 14.97
N LYS A 164 -9.71 11.72 14.63
CA LYS A 164 -8.51 11.44 15.41
C LYS A 164 -7.34 12.32 14.96
N LEU A 165 -6.33 12.45 15.82
CA LEU A 165 -5.07 13.08 15.44
C LEU A 165 -4.43 12.29 14.30
N ILE A 166 -3.88 13.00 13.31
CA ILE A 166 -3.14 12.38 12.23
C ILE A 166 -1.84 11.75 12.76
N PRO A 167 -1.35 10.63 12.19
CA PRO A 167 -0.11 9.99 12.62
C PRO A 167 1.14 10.76 12.13
N ALA A 168 1.18 12.06 12.44
CA ALA A 168 2.27 12.97 12.10
C ALA A 168 2.34 14.09 13.14
N GLY A 169 3.52 14.62 13.41
CA GLY A 169 3.72 15.68 14.38
C GLY A 169 3.24 15.27 15.79
N THR A 170 2.38 16.06 16.40
CA THR A 170 1.83 15.80 17.75
C THR A 170 0.94 14.57 17.86
N GLY A 171 0.51 13.97 16.74
CA GLY A 171 -0.25 12.72 16.70
C GLY A 171 0.61 11.46 16.71
N LEU A 172 1.92 11.56 16.68
CA LEU A 172 2.82 10.43 16.81
C LEU A 172 2.90 9.95 18.25
N THR A 173 2.86 8.63 18.45
CA THR A 173 2.93 7.98 19.77
C THR A 173 4.17 8.41 20.57
N ALA A 174 5.30 8.67 19.89
CA ALA A 174 6.51 9.15 20.51
C ALA A 174 6.33 10.48 21.24
N TYR A 175 5.47 11.38 20.74
CA TYR A 175 5.19 12.65 21.42
C TYR A 175 4.24 12.51 22.60
N HIS A 176 3.39 11.49 22.64
CA HIS A 176 2.51 11.21 23.78
C HIS A 176 3.31 10.69 24.97
N THR A 177 4.28 9.80 24.76
CA THR A 177 5.17 9.31 25.82
C THR A 177 6.01 10.43 26.43
N PHE A 178 6.52 11.37 25.62
CA PHE A 178 7.22 12.54 26.12
C PHE A 178 6.32 13.48 26.95
N ALA A 179 5.06 13.63 26.56
CA ALA A 179 4.12 14.48 27.28
C ALA A 179 3.72 13.85 28.63
N GLU A 180 3.58 12.54 28.71
CA GLU A 180 3.30 11.80 29.95
C GLU A 180 4.50 11.84 30.93
N GLU A 181 5.74 11.81 30.41
CA GLU A 181 6.95 11.98 31.22
C GLU A 181 7.14 13.40 31.76
N LEU A 182 6.74 14.44 31.00
CA LEU A 182 6.89 15.84 31.37
C LEU A 182 5.77 16.39 32.28
N VAL A 183 4.59 15.79 32.18
CA VAL A 183 3.44 16.13 33.04
C VAL A 183 2.95 14.84 33.68
N PRO A 184 3.45 14.45 34.85
CA PRO A 184 2.90 13.34 35.58
C PRO A 184 1.41 13.61 35.79
N GLY A 185 0.58 12.75 35.18
CA GLY A 185 -0.86 12.83 35.36
C GLY A 185 -1.24 12.79 36.86
N PRO A 186 -2.44 13.27 37.22
CA PRO A 186 -2.89 13.16 38.62
C PRO A 186 -2.80 11.66 39.01
N ALA A 187 -2.17 11.45 40.18
CA ALA A 187 -2.02 10.07 40.70
C ALA A 187 -3.37 9.33 40.64
N PRO A 188 -3.37 8.02 40.32
CA PRO A 188 -4.60 7.27 40.31
C PRO A 188 -5.34 7.51 41.62
N VAL A 189 -6.57 8.04 41.54
CA VAL A 189 -7.42 8.18 42.69
C VAL A 189 -7.64 6.80 43.25
N GLU A 190 -7.07 6.53 44.43
CA GLU A 190 -7.26 5.27 45.12
C GLU A 190 -8.76 5.01 45.21
N ALA A 191 -9.22 3.93 44.63
CA ALA A 191 -10.64 3.58 44.65
C ALA A 191 -11.12 3.57 46.09
N ALA A 192 -12.14 4.34 46.41
CA ALA A 192 -12.73 4.35 47.74
C ALA A 192 -13.06 2.90 48.16
N PRO A 193 -12.76 2.52 49.40
CA PRO A 193 -13.01 1.15 49.86
C PRO A 193 -14.51 0.83 49.69
N GLU A 194 -14.78 -0.35 49.11
CA GLU A 194 -16.15 -0.82 48.92
C GLU A 194 -16.90 -0.84 50.24
N PRO A 195 -18.15 -0.43 50.30
CA PRO A 195 -18.94 -0.44 51.53
C PRO A 195 -19.10 -1.89 52.01
N ILE A 196 -18.74 -2.12 53.26
CA ILE A 196 -18.88 -3.39 53.95
C ILE A 196 -20.37 -3.80 53.90
N PRO A 197 -20.75 -5.00 53.44
CA PRO A 197 -22.12 -5.44 53.46
C PRO A 197 -22.61 -5.55 54.90
N ALA A 198 -23.70 -4.86 55.23
CA ALA A 198 -24.38 -5.02 56.50
C ALA A 198 -25.04 -6.41 56.56
N GLU A 199 -24.44 -7.34 57.29
CA GLU A 199 -25.11 -8.56 57.68
C GLU A 199 -26.19 -8.21 58.69
N LEU A 200 -27.44 -8.62 58.38
CA LEU A 200 -28.56 -8.82 59.27
C LEU A 200 -29.03 -10.24 59.21
#